data_c9e42dc4f840bb229ad8f8d441be1ed0
#
_entry.id   c9e42dc4f840bb229ad8f8d441be1ed0
#
_cell.length_a   1.000
_cell.length_b   1.000
_cell.length_c   1.000
_cell.angle_alpha   90.00
_cell.angle_beta   90.00
_cell.angle_gamma   90.00
#
_symmetry.space_group_name_H-M   'P 1'
#
loop_
_entity.id
_entity.type
_entity.pdbx_description
1 polymer ?
#
loop_
_entity_poly.entity_id
_entity_poly.type
_entity_poly.pdbx_seq_one_letter_code
_entity_poly.pdbx_strand_id
1 'polypeptide(L)'
;MFTKMEGAIFMAKTKIILGPPGTGKTHTLLNRVEEELARGTPPDRIAFLAFTKKAATEARDRAMKKFDLEEQHLPYFRTLHSFAFHQLGLTKAEVMSRDNYKEFAQAFGMDLGSVSDGVDAGGVFTVDNQLLSEVNLARMKCMDLEQHYNHSNLQDVSWHALLRAQRSLEEFKKKKEVFDFTDMIELYIESGPVPKLDVVFIDEAQDLCALQWRMVDKISQDAKKVYVCGDDDQAIYTWAGADVRHFIKLPGEIEILKQSYRC
;
A
#
# COMPACT_ATOMS: atom_id res chain seq x y z
N MET A 1 5.23 -2.06 -21.76
CA MET A 1 5.35 -3.50 -22.08
C MET A 1 5.55 -4.21 -20.74
N PHE A 2 4.45 -4.50 -20.03
CA PHE A 2 4.49 -5.15 -18.72
C PHE A 2 4.63 -6.65 -18.94
N THR A 3 5.84 -7.15 -18.76
CA THR A 3 6.13 -8.58 -18.77
C THR A 3 5.35 -9.22 -17.62
N LYS A 4 4.55 -10.25 -17.92
CA LYS A 4 3.97 -11.17 -16.93
C LYS A 4 5.09 -11.67 -16.03
N MET A 5 5.23 -11.08 -14.85
CA MET A 5 5.93 -11.72 -13.75
C MET A 5 4.91 -12.60 -13.03
N GLU A 6 4.88 -13.86 -13.41
CA GLU A 6 4.28 -14.90 -12.57
C GLU A 6 5.03 -14.89 -11.24
N GLY A 7 4.29 -14.57 -10.17
CA GLY A 7 4.58 -14.74 -8.78
C GLY A 7 6.05 -14.78 -8.35
N ALA A 8 6.63 -13.65 -7.95
CA ALA A 8 7.75 -13.68 -7.03
C ALA A 8 7.22 -14.19 -5.69
N ILE A 9 7.21 -15.49 -5.54
CA ILE A 9 6.91 -16.18 -4.28
C ILE A 9 8.07 -15.80 -3.34
N PHE A 10 7.77 -15.18 -2.21
CA PHE A 10 8.75 -14.93 -1.15
C PHE A 10 9.64 -16.16 -0.96
N MET A 11 10.95 -16.04 -1.20
CA MET A 11 11.92 -17.09 -0.82
C MET A 11 12.11 -17.13 0.71
N ALA A 12 11.55 -16.16 1.41
CA ALA A 12 11.57 -16.02 2.86
C ALA A 12 10.66 -17.03 3.57
N LYS A 13 10.98 -17.35 4.83
CA LYS A 13 10.04 -18.07 5.71
C LYS A 13 8.86 -17.17 6.00
N THR A 14 7.72 -17.44 5.35
CA THR A 14 6.50 -16.65 5.52
C THR A 14 5.61 -17.26 6.58
N LYS A 15 5.14 -16.41 7.51
CA LYS A 15 4.09 -16.73 8.49
C LYS A 15 2.88 -15.85 8.27
N ILE A 16 1.73 -16.47 8.15
CA ILE A 16 0.45 -15.82 7.89
C ILE A 16 -0.41 -15.91 9.15
N ILE A 17 -0.76 -14.77 9.72
CA ILE A 17 -1.58 -14.66 10.92
C ILE A 17 -2.99 -14.27 10.49
N LEU A 18 -3.92 -15.21 10.61
CA LEU A 18 -5.33 -15.02 10.27
C LEU A 18 -6.20 -14.91 11.52
N GLY A 19 -7.24 -14.12 11.44
CA GLY A 19 -8.25 -14.09 12.50
C GLY A 19 -9.30 -13.03 12.27
N PRO A 20 -10.55 -13.24 12.76
CA PRO A 20 -11.62 -12.25 12.66
C PRO A 20 -11.33 -10.98 13.45
N PRO A 21 -12.18 -9.95 13.35
CA PRO A 21 -12.01 -8.70 14.09
C PRO A 21 -11.90 -8.94 15.59
N GLY A 22 -11.05 -8.16 16.24
CA GLY A 22 -10.91 -8.22 17.69
C GLY A 22 -10.16 -9.42 18.24
N THR A 23 -9.56 -10.27 17.40
CA THR A 23 -8.73 -11.41 17.85
C THR A 23 -7.30 -10.99 18.25
N GLY A 24 -6.97 -9.70 18.18
CA GLY A 24 -5.64 -9.22 18.54
C GLY A 24 -4.57 -9.46 17.47
N LYS A 25 -4.95 -9.51 16.18
CA LYS A 25 -4.03 -9.68 15.04
C LYS A 25 -2.83 -8.71 15.11
N THR A 26 -3.11 -7.41 15.10
CA THR A 26 -2.06 -6.38 15.21
C THR A 26 -1.24 -6.54 16.48
N HIS A 27 -1.88 -6.88 17.62
CA HIS A 27 -1.15 -7.14 18.87
C HIS A 27 -0.20 -8.32 18.74
N THR A 28 -0.65 -9.42 18.13
CA THR A 28 0.20 -10.61 17.87
C THR A 28 1.37 -10.22 16.95
N LEU A 29 1.10 -9.47 15.88
CA LEU A 29 2.14 -8.99 14.96
C LEU A 29 3.18 -8.13 15.71
N LEU A 30 2.75 -7.22 16.57
CA LEU A 30 3.62 -6.39 17.40
C LEU A 30 4.45 -7.23 18.40
N ASN A 31 3.88 -8.28 18.97
CA ASN A 31 4.66 -9.20 19.81
C ASN A 31 5.77 -9.89 19.00
N ARG A 32 5.51 -10.25 17.72
CA ARG A 32 6.56 -10.82 16.83
C ARG A 32 7.67 -9.79 16.53
N VAL A 33 7.34 -8.50 16.36
CA VAL A 33 8.35 -7.43 16.25
C VAL A 33 9.25 -7.43 17.49
N GLU A 34 8.65 -7.46 18.68
CA GLU A 34 9.38 -7.48 19.95
C GLU A 34 10.26 -8.72 20.10
N GLU A 35 9.78 -9.91 19.68
CA GLU A 35 10.56 -11.12 19.67
C GLU A 35 11.79 -11.03 18.76
N GLU A 36 11.66 -10.45 17.56
CA GLU A 36 12.78 -10.29 16.64
C GLU A 36 13.81 -9.28 17.18
N LEU A 37 13.37 -8.18 17.77
CA LEU A 37 14.25 -7.22 18.45
C LEU A 37 15.00 -7.88 19.63
N ALA A 38 14.28 -8.64 20.47
CA ALA A 38 14.85 -9.36 21.60
C ALA A 38 15.86 -10.46 21.18
N ARG A 39 15.71 -11.03 19.98
CA ARG A 39 16.67 -11.97 19.39
C ARG A 39 17.92 -11.29 18.83
N GLY A 40 17.98 -9.95 18.87
CA GLY A 40 19.10 -9.17 18.37
C GLY A 40 19.05 -8.83 16.89
N THR A 41 17.87 -8.94 16.25
CA THR A 41 17.70 -8.41 14.88
C THR A 41 17.87 -6.88 14.94
N PRO A 42 18.78 -6.30 14.15
CA PRO A 42 18.98 -4.86 14.16
C PRO A 42 17.68 -4.11 13.80
N PRO A 43 17.30 -3.06 14.54
CA PRO A 43 16.03 -2.35 14.32
C PRO A 43 15.91 -1.76 12.91
N ASP A 44 17.02 -1.30 12.32
CA ASP A 44 17.11 -0.79 10.95
C ASP A 44 17.05 -1.88 9.87
N ARG A 45 16.92 -3.15 10.26
CA ARG A 45 16.67 -4.30 9.38
C ARG A 45 15.29 -4.90 9.54
N ILE A 46 14.42 -4.23 10.29
CA ILE A 46 13.03 -4.60 10.47
C ILE A 46 12.15 -3.57 9.77
N ALA A 47 11.28 -4.02 8.87
CA ALA A 47 10.21 -3.19 8.32
C ALA A 47 8.86 -3.58 8.93
N PHE A 48 8.06 -2.59 9.31
CA PHE A 48 6.66 -2.74 9.67
C PHE A 48 5.81 -1.90 8.72
N LEU A 49 5.17 -2.58 7.79
CA LEU A 49 4.37 -1.98 6.73
C LEU A 49 2.89 -2.06 7.12
N ALA A 50 2.30 -0.93 7.44
CA ALA A 50 0.89 -0.85 7.83
C ALA A 50 0.05 -0.21 6.74
N PHE A 51 -1.22 -0.56 6.71
CA PHE A 51 -2.19 0.10 5.83
C PHE A 51 -2.46 1.53 6.28
N THR A 52 -2.55 1.79 7.61
CA THR A 52 -2.81 3.12 8.16
C THR A 52 -1.59 3.72 8.86
N LYS A 53 -1.51 5.06 8.85
CA LYS A 53 -0.49 5.81 9.58
C LYS A 53 -0.56 5.54 11.08
N LYS A 54 -1.78 5.41 11.63
CA LYS A 54 -2.00 5.12 13.05
C LYS A 54 -1.35 3.80 13.46
N ALA A 55 -1.58 2.71 12.69
CA ALA A 55 -0.99 1.41 12.98
C ALA A 55 0.54 1.42 12.90
N ALA A 56 1.12 2.09 11.88
CA ALA A 56 2.57 2.24 11.76
C ALA A 56 3.18 3.02 12.95
N THR A 57 2.51 4.09 13.38
CA THR A 57 2.96 4.90 14.53
C THR A 57 2.86 4.11 15.83
N GLU A 58 1.76 3.40 16.07
CA GLU A 58 1.58 2.55 17.26
C GLU A 58 2.68 1.47 17.36
N ALA A 59 2.98 0.81 16.24
CA ALA A 59 4.04 -0.18 16.19
C ALA A 59 5.41 0.41 16.54
N ARG A 60 5.73 1.55 15.96
CA ARG A 60 6.97 2.27 16.22
C ARG A 60 7.09 2.70 17.67
N ASP A 61 6.07 3.38 18.21
CA ASP A 61 6.07 3.92 19.56
C ASP A 61 6.19 2.81 20.61
N ARG A 62 5.55 1.66 20.38
CA ARG A 62 5.65 0.48 21.23
C ARG A 62 7.07 -0.10 21.23
N ALA A 63 7.70 -0.23 20.06
CA ALA A 63 9.08 -0.71 19.94
C ALA A 63 10.06 0.27 20.61
N MET A 64 9.92 1.57 20.37
CA MET A 64 10.73 2.62 20.98
C MET A 64 10.67 2.55 22.51
N LYS A 65 9.47 2.49 23.09
CA LYS A 65 9.27 2.46 24.54
C LYS A 65 9.85 1.20 25.19
N LYS A 66 9.72 0.05 24.54
CA LYS A 66 10.13 -1.24 25.14
C LYS A 66 11.62 -1.48 25.06
N PHE A 67 12.27 -1.02 24.00
CA PHE A 67 13.69 -1.30 23.71
C PHE A 67 14.59 -0.06 23.82
N ASP A 68 14.06 1.04 24.37
CA ASP A 68 14.80 2.31 24.53
C ASP A 68 15.41 2.78 23.20
N LEU A 69 14.58 2.76 22.13
CA LEU A 69 14.96 3.15 20.79
C LEU A 69 14.45 4.55 20.47
N GLU A 70 15.16 5.24 19.57
CA GLU A 70 14.72 6.50 18.97
C GLU A 70 14.08 6.25 17.61
N GLU A 71 13.30 7.21 17.11
CA GLU A 71 12.61 7.12 15.82
C GLU A 71 13.57 6.81 14.66
N GLN A 72 14.76 7.38 14.68
CA GLN A 72 15.78 7.15 13.67
C GLN A 72 16.28 5.69 13.60
N HIS A 73 16.12 4.92 14.67
CA HIS A 73 16.49 3.50 14.69
C HIS A 73 15.44 2.61 13.98
N LEU A 74 14.22 3.13 13.75
CA LEU A 74 13.10 2.40 13.13
C LEU A 74 12.65 3.06 11.81
N PRO A 75 13.53 3.22 10.82
CA PRO A 75 13.25 4.00 9.62
C PRO A 75 12.16 3.41 8.74
N TYR A 76 11.85 2.12 8.89
CA TYR A 76 10.92 1.37 8.03
C TYR A 76 9.60 0.99 8.72
N PHE A 77 9.26 1.64 9.85
CA PHE A 77 7.94 1.52 10.46
C PHE A 77 7.00 2.58 9.86
N ARG A 78 6.36 2.24 8.73
CA ARG A 78 5.67 3.21 7.86
C ARG A 78 4.48 2.58 7.13
N THR A 79 3.64 3.43 6.53
CA THR A 79 2.74 2.98 5.46
C THR A 79 3.52 2.77 4.17
N LEU A 80 2.99 1.97 3.23
CA LEU A 80 3.63 1.72 1.93
C LEU A 80 3.94 3.01 1.17
N HIS A 81 3.01 3.97 1.13
CA HIS A 81 3.24 5.26 0.48
C HIS A 81 4.33 6.08 1.18
N SER A 82 4.32 6.12 2.50
CA SER A 82 5.39 6.79 3.26
C SER A 82 6.75 6.12 3.05
N PHE A 83 6.77 4.81 2.92
CA PHE A 83 7.99 4.06 2.61
C PHE A 83 8.51 4.44 1.20
N ALA A 84 7.66 4.39 0.17
CA ALA A 84 8.03 4.80 -1.18
C ALA A 84 8.53 6.25 -1.23
N PHE A 85 7.81 7.18 -0.61
CA PHE A 85 8.17 8.59 -0.53
C PHE A 85 9.60 8.80 0.01
N HIS A 86 9.95 8.14 1.11
CA HIS A 86 11.27 8.27 1.72
C HIS A 86 12.36 7.55 0.93
N GLN A 87 12.09 6.37 0.40
CA GLN A 87 13.08 5.62 -0.38
C GLN A 87 13.41 6.28 -1.72
N LEU A 88 12.45 6.98 -2.32
CA LEU A 88 12.64 7.75 -3.54
C LEU A 88 13.28 9.12 -3.29
N GLY A 89 13.38 9.56 -2.03
CA GLY A 89 13.90 10.88 -1.67
C GLY A 89 13.01 12.03 -2.11
N LEU A 90 11.71 11.77 -2.30
CA LEU A 90 10.75 12.79 -2.75
C LEU A 90 10.55 13.89 -1.69
N THR A 91 10.28 15.08 -2.16
CA THR A 91 9.85 16.21 -1.35
C THR A 91 8.34 16.40 -1.42
N LYS A 92 7.76 17.10 -0.45
CA LYS A 92 6.31 17.39 -0.46
C LYS A 92 5.87 18.21 -1.67
N ALA A 93 6.78 19.00 -2.25
CA ALA A 93 6.49 19.81 -3.44
C ALA A 93 6.32 18.94 -4.70
N GLU A 94 6.93 17.77 -4.74
CA GLU A 94 6.85 16.82 -5.85
C GLU A 94 5.63 15.88 -5.74
N VAL A 95 4.83 15.98 -4.67
CA VAL A 95 3.61 15.17 -4.51
C VAL A 95 2.38 16.02 -4.80
N MET A 96 1.45 15.49 -5.59
CA MET A 96 0.19 16.16 -5.90
C MET A 96 -0.55 16.55 -4.62
N SER A 97 -0.72 17.85 -4.42
CA SER A 97 -1.49 18.44 -3.34
C SER A 97 -2.97 18.60 -3.72
N ARG A 98 -3.80 18.90 -2.73
CA ARG A 98 -5.20 19.27 -2.96
C ARG A 98 -5.34 20.44 -3.93
N ASP A 99 -4.40 21.41 -3.89
CA ASP A 99 -4.45 22.56 -4.78
C ASP A 99 -4.05 22.19 -6.21
N ASN A 100 -3.12 21.24 -6.40
CA ASN A 100 -2.83 20.69 -7.73
C ASN A 100 -4.05 20.00 -8.34
N TYR A 101 -4.83 19.23 -7.54
CA TYR A 101 -6.07 18.62 -8.02
C TYR A 101 -7.12 19.66 -8.41
N LYS A 102 -7.28 20.75 -7.63
CA LYS A 102 -8.19 21.85 -7.99
C LYS A 102 -7.74 22.57 -9.28
N GLU A 103 -6.45 22.85 -9.41
CA GLU A 103 -5.89 23.47 -10.62
C GLU A 103 -6.09 22.57 -11.85
N PHE A 104 -5.84 21.27 -11.69
CA PHE A 104 -6.13 20.26 -12.72
C PHE A 104 -7.61 20.30 -13.12
N ALA A 105 -8.51 20.28 -12.17
CA ALA A 105 -9.95 20.31 -12.42
C ALA A 105 -10.38 21.56 -13.19
N GLN A 106 -9.89 22.72 -12.79
CA GLN A 106 -10.17 23.99 -13.49
C GLN A 106 -9.63 23.97 -14.91
N ALA A 107 -8.39 23.48 -15.12
CA ALA A 107 -7.76 23.46 -16.43
C ALA A 107 -8.48 22.53 -17.43
N PHE A 108 -9.09 21.46 -16.95
CA PHE A 108 -9.73 20.45 -17.80
C PHE A 108 -11.25 20.42 -17.69
N GLY A 109 -11.86 21.38 -16.99
CA GLY A 109 -13.32 21.50 -16.84
C GLY A 109 -13.95 20.29 -16.16
N MET A 110 -13.24 19.70 -15.19
CA MET A 110 -13.72 18.57 -14.42
C MET A 110 -14.28 19.02 -13.08
N ASP A 111 -15.39 18.42 -12.66
CA ASP A 111 -15.86 18.54 -11.28
C ASP A 111 -15.20 17.41 -10.46
N LEU A 112 -14.48 17.78 -9.41
CA LEU A 112 -13.82 16.80 -8.55
C LEU A 112 -14.67 16.34 -7.35
N GLY A 113 -15.84 16.99 -7.15
CA GLY A 113 -16.60 16.76 -5.93
C GLY A 113 -15.76 17.03 -4.67
N SER A 114 -15.73 16.08 -3.74
CA SER A 114 -14.89 16.16 -2.55
C SER A 114 -13.50 15.57 -2.82
N VAL A 115 -12.46 16.30 -2.46
CA VAL A 115 -11.08 15.78 -2.43
C VAL A 115 -10.72 15.48 -0.98
N SER A 116 -10.62 14.21 -0.62
CA SER A 116 -10.15 13.82 0.71
C SER A 116 -8.66 13.52 0.71
N ASP A 117 -7.98 13.97 1.75
CA ASP A 117 -6.53 13.78 1.91
C ASP A 117 -6.19 12.34 2.30
N GLY A 118 -6.72 11.33 1.71
CA GLY A 118 -6.43 9.88 1.83
C GLY A 118 -5.47 9.34 2.90
N VAL A 119 -5.03 10.21 3.80
CA VAL A 119 -4.03 9.95 4.84
C VAL A 119 -4.51 8.86 5.82
N ASP A 120 -5.83 8.77 6.04
CA ASP A 120 -6.41 7.79 6.96
C ASP A 120 -6.81 6.47 6.28
N ALA A 121 -6.91 6.45 4.94
CA ALA A 121 -7.34 5.30 4.15
C ALA A 121 -6.20 4.71 3.31
N GLY A 122 -5.03 4.49 3.92
CA GLY A 122 -3.91 3.81 3.25
C GLY A 122 -3.26 4.60 2.10
N GLY A 123 -3.47 5.92 2.05
CA GLY A 123 -2.90 6.77 1.00
C GLY A 123 -3.66 6.77 -0.32
N VAL A 124 -4.89 6.28 -0.32
CA VAL A 124 -5.77 6.40 -1.49
C VAL A 124 -6.40 7.80 -1.48
N PHE A 125 -5.94 8.67 -2.36
CA PHE A 125 -6.63 9.92 -2.65
C PHE A 125 -7.99 9.56 -3.26
N THR A 126 -9.06 9.81 -2.55
CA THR A 126 -10.40 9.69 -3.12
C THR A 126 -10.79 11.06 -3.69
N VAL A 127 -10.77 11.13 -5.01
CA VAL A 127 -11.42 12.20 -5.75
C VAL A 127 -12.80 11.69 -6.11
N ASP A 128 -13.84 12.45 -5.79
CA ASP A 128 -15.23 12.08 -6.10
C ASP A 128 -15.56 12.33 -7.58
N ASN A 129 -14.60 11.95 -8.45
CA ASN A 129 -14.75 12.00 -9.90
C ASN A 129 -14.56 10.59 -10.46
N GLN A 130 -15.61 10.05 -11.05
CA GLN A 130 -15.64 8.68 -11.55
C GLN A 130 -14.53 8.38 -12.56
N LEU A 131 -14.23 9.30 -13.49
CA LEU A 131 -13.19 9.07 -14.50
C LEU A 131 -11.81 8.90 -13.86
N LEU A 132 -11.45 9.78 -12.92
CA LEU A 132 -10.16 9.71 -12.23
C LEU A 132 -10.09 8.50 -11.31
N SER A 133 -11.20 8.15 -10.66
CA SER A 133 -11.30 6.95 -9.82
C SER A 133 -11.07 5.68 -10.65
N GLU A 134 -11.67 5.56 -11.83
CA GLU A 134 -11.48 4.40 -12.71
C GLU A 134 -10.07 4.33 -13.31
N VAL A 135 -9.49 5.46 -13.71
CA VAL A 135 -8.09 5.53 -14.13
C VAL A 135 -7.16 5.02 -13.03
N ASN A 136 -7.36 5.49 -11.79
CA ASN A 136 -6.56 5.06 -10.66
C ASN A 136 -6.79 3.58 -10.32
N LEU A 137 -8.03 3.11 -10.37
CA LEU A 137 -8.40 1.73 -10.08
C LEU A 137 -7.76 0.73 -11.07
N ALA A 138 -7.67 1.08 -12.35
CA ALA A 138 -6.95 0.28 -13.35
C ALA A 138 -5.48 0.11 -12.96
N ARG A 139 -4.81 1.20 -12.56
CA ARG A 139 -3.42 1.20 -12.11
C ARG A 139 -3.22 0.36 -10.83
N MET A 140 -4.09 0.55 -9.84
CA MET A 140 -4.04 -0.21 -8.58
C MET A 140 -4.24 -1.71 -8.79
N LYS A 141 -5.03 -2.10 -9.80
CA LYS A 141 -5.21 -3.51 -10.22
C LYS A 141 -4.09 -4.01 -11.13
N CYS A 142 -3.11 -3.19 -11.48
CA CYS A 142 -2.07 -3.50 -12.47
C CYS A 142 -2.67 -3.93 -13.82
N MET A 143 -3.79 -3.33 -14.21
CA MET A 143 -4.48 -3.59 -15.48
C MET A 143 -4.23 -2.46 -16.46
N ASP A 144 -4.16 -2.79 -17.73
CA ASP A 144 -4.28 -1.79 -18.80
C ASP A 144 -5.66 -1.13 -18.74
N LEU A 145 -5.72 0.19 -19.05
CA LEU A 145 -6.98 0.94 -18.95
C LEU A 145 -8.08 0.40 -19.86
N GLU A 146 -7.74 -0.09 -21.05
CA GLU A 146 -8.70 -0.68 -21.99
C GLU A 146 -9.22 -2.01 -21.46
N GLN A 147 -8.34 -2.84 -20.91
CA GLN A 147 -8.75 -4.09 -20.24
C GLN A 147 -9.66 -3.80 -19.05
N HIS A 148 -9.32 -2.81 -18.22
CA HIS A 148 -10.15 -2.40 -17.11
C HIS A 148 -11.53 -1.93 -17.58
N TYR A 149 -11.59 -1.05 -18.58
CA TYR A 149 -12.83 -0.57 -19.16
C TYR A 149 -13.73 -1.70 -19.68
N ASN A 150 -13.16 -2.66 -20.40
CA ASN A 150 -13.90 -3.79 -20.97
C ASN A 150 -14.40 -4.81 -19.92
N HIS A 151 -13.73 -4.91 -18.76
CA HIS A 151 -14.14 -5.81 -17.68
C HIS A 151 -15.04 -5.13 -16.64
N SER A 152 -15.05 -3.81 -16.59
CA SER A 152 -15.87 -3.04 -15.68
C SER A 152 -17.16 -2.64 -16.37
N ASN A 153 -18.30 -2.89 -15.73
CA ASN A 153 -19.61 -2.48 -16.29
C ASN A 153 -19.85 -0.98 -16.04
N LEU A 154 -19.11 -0.13 -16.75
CA LEU A 154 -19.15 1.33 -16.63
C LEU A 154 -20.28 1.89 -17.50
N GLN A 155 -21.53 1.87 -17.01
CA GLN A 155 -22.73 2.24 -17.79
C GLN A 155 -22.73 3.70 -18.27
N ASP A 156 -22.14 4.63 -17.51
CA ASP A 156 -22.18 6.07 -17.77
C ASP A 156 -20.82 6.68 -18.16
N VAL A 157 -19.81 5.87 -18.37
CA VAL A 157 -18.44 6.31 -18.70
C VAL A 157 -18.12 5.90 -20.14
N SER A 158 -17.87 6.87 -21.03
CA SER A 158 -17.39 6.54 -22.36
C SER A 158 -15.86 6.28 -22.37
N TRP A 159 -15.41 5.35 -23.18
CA TRP A 159 -14.00 5.08 -23.40
C TRP A 159 -13.19 6.34 -23.72
N HIS A 160 -13.70 7.19 -24.62
CA HIS A 160 -13.03 8.43 -25.00
C HIS A 160 -12.89 9.43 -23.83
N ALA A 161 -13.88 9.49 -22.94
CA ALA A 161 -13.79 10.35 -21.76
C ALA A 161 -12.74 9.82 -20.76
N LEU A 162 -12.71 8.50 -20.55
CA LEU A 162 -11.76 7.84 -19.67
C LEU A 162 -10.32 8.02 -20.16
N LEU A 163 -10.08 7.76 -21.45
CA LEU A 163 -8.75 7.92 -22.06
C LEU A 163 -8.28 9.38 -22.04
N ARG A 164 -9.21 10.33 -22.24
CA ARG A 164 -8.89 11.76 -22.13
C ARG A 164 -8.52 12.14 -20.70
N ALA A 165 -9.26 11.64 -19.71
CA ALA A 165 -8.96 11.90 -18.29
C ALA A 165 -7.57 11.39 -17.91
N GLN A 166 -7.22 10.17 -18.32
CA GLN A 166 -5.88 9.62 -18.11
C GLN A 166 -4.80 10.51 -18.72
N ARG A 167 -4.90 10.82 -20.02
CA ARG A 167 -3.88 11.62 -20.72
C ARG A 167 -3.74 13.01 -20.13
N SER A 168 -4.87 13.66 -19.83
CA SER A 168 -4.86 15.00 -19.23
C SER A 168 -4.17 15.00 -17.85
N LEU A 169 -4.41 13.96 -17.02
CA LEU A 169 -3.76 13.82 -15.72
C LEU A 169 -2.26 13.59 -15.88
N GLU A 170 -1.84 12.73 -16.79
CA GLU A 170 -0.43 12.45 -17.08
C GLU A 170 0.31 13.71 -17.60
N GLU A 171 -0.31 14.45 -18.54
CA GLU A 171 0.25 15.72 -19.05
C GLU A 171 0.36 16.77 -17.94
N PHE A 172 -0.65 16.90 -17.10
CA PHE A 172 -0.63 17.85 -15.98
C PHE A 172 0.49 17.50 -15.00
N LYS A 173 0.59 16.23 -14.57
CA LYS A 173 1.63 15.77 -13.65
C LYS A 173 3.02 16.02 -14.23
N LYS A 174 3.22 15.69 -15.50
CA LYS A 174 4.49 15.94 -16.20
C LYS A 174 4.84 17.41 -16.26
N LYS A 175 3.87 18.29 -16.59
CA LYS A 175 4.07 19.75 -16.67
C LYS A 175 4.42 20.37 -15.32
N LYS A 176 3.84 19.84 -14.24
CA LYS A 176 4.04 20.34 -12.87
C LYS A 176 5.20 19.65 -12.14
N GLU A 177 5.77 18.61 -12.73
CA GLU A 177 6.81 17.76 -12.12
C GLU A 177 6.35 17.18 -10.78
N VAL A 178 5.09 16.69 -10.72
CA VAL A 178 4.50 16.12 -9.52
C VAL A 178 4.04 14.69 -9.75
N PHE A 179 4.03 13.91 -8.67
CA PHE A 179 3.59 12.53 -8.62
C PHE A 179 2.32 12.40 -7.78
N ASP A 180 1.34 11.62 -8.24
CA ASP A 180 0.26 11.19 -7.38
C ASP A 180 0.70 10.02 -6.49
N PHE A 181 -0.17 9.60 -5.54
CA PHE A 181 0.16 8.51 -4.61
C PHE A 181 0.42 7.17 -5.33
N THR A 182 -0.29 6.91 -6.41
CA THR A 182 -0.10 5.71 -7.21
C THR A 182 1.21 5.75 -7.98
N ASP A 183 1.59 6.91 -8.54
CA ASP A 183 2.89 7.10 -9.17
C ASP A 183 4.05 6.79 -8.21
N MET A 184 3.94 7.18 -6.94
CA MET A 184 5.00 6.89 -5.97
C MET A 184 5.23 5.39 -5.80
N ILE A 185 4.16 4.60 -5.75
CA ILE A 185 4.27 3.15 -5.66
C ILE A 185 4.85 2.56 -6.95
N GLU A 186 4.36 2.99 -8.12
CA GLU A 186 4.85 2.54 -9.43
C GLU A 186 6.33 2.88 -9.60
N LEU A 187 6.73 4.10 -9.31
CA LEU A 187 8.12 4.56 -9.41
C LEU A 187 9.03 3.79 -8.45
N TYR A 188 8.56 3.53 -7.22
CA TYR A 188 9.32 2.72 -6.28
C TYR A 188 9.50 1.29 -6.80
N ILE A 189 8.48 0.67 -7.35
CA ILE A 189 8.56 -0.68 -7.95
C ILE A 189 9.56 -0.68 -9.10
N GLU A 190 9.56 0.33 -9.94
CA GLU A 190 10.43 0.42 -11.11
C GLU A 190 11.89 0.65 -10.73
N SER A 191 12.18 1.66 -9.93
CA SER A 191 13.53 2.17 -9.72
C SER A 191 13.93 2.41 -8.24
N GLY A 192 13.00 2.26 -7.29
CA GLY A 192 13.29 2.53 -5.89
C GLY A 192 14.32 1.56 -5.29
N PRO A 193 15.21 2.04 -4.40
CA PRO A 193 16.19 1.19 -3.73
C PRO A 193 15.52 0.25 -2.74
N VAL A 194 16.03 -0.98 -2.67
CA VAL A 194 15.57 -1.96 -1.68
C VAL A 194 16.54 -1.94 -0.50
N PRO A 195 16.07 -1.54 0.70
CA PRO A 195 16.91 -1.59 1.89
C PRO A 195 17.22 -3.04 2.28
N LYS A 196 18.33 -3.24 2.95
CA LYS A 196 18.70 -4.58 3.45
C LYS A 196 17.85 -4.91 4.67
N LEU A 197 16.81 -5.70 4.48
CA LEU A 197 15.87 -6.12 5.53
C LEU A 197 16.09 -7.59 5.90
N ASP A 198 16.07 -7.89 7.20
CA ASP A 198 16.06 -9.26 7.70
C ASP A 198 14.65 -9.76 7.95
N VAL A 199 13.74 -8.87 8.38
CA VAL A 199 12.35 -9.21 8.69
C VAL A 199 11.39 -8.13 8.18
N VAL A 200 10.30 -8.55 7.56
CA VAL A 200 9.23 -7.66 7.10
C VAL A 200 7.92 -8.08 7.75
N PHE A 201 7.22 -7.12 8.33
CA PHE A 201 5.89 -7.26 8.90
C PHE A 201 4.89 -6.49 8.05
N ILE A 202 3.76 -7.12 7.74
CA ILE A 202 2.69 -6.55 6.92
C ILE A 202 1.38 -6.68 7.70
N ASP A 203 0.77 -5.55 8.05
CA ASP A 203 -0.50 -5.49 8.76
C ASP A 203 -1.65 -5.13 7.81
N GLU A 204 -2.86 -5.64 8.08
CA GLU A 204 -4.09 -5.47 7.28
C GLU A 204 -3.89 -5.85 5.79
N ALA A 205 -3.25 -6.99 5.58
CA ALA A 205 -2.84 -7.45 4.24
C ALA A 205 -4.02 -7.70 3.27
N GLN A 206 -5.22 -7.98 3.79
CA GLN A 206 -6.44 -8.16 2.99
C GLN A 206 -6.85 -6.88 2.24
N ASP A 207 -6.38 -5.70 2.70
CA ASP A 207 -6.75 -4.41 2.12
C ASP A 207 -5.78 -3.96 1.02
N LEU A 208 -4.69 -4.69 0.79
CA LEU A 208 -3.70 -4.36 -0.21
C LEU A 208 -4.20 -4.66 -1.64
N CYS A 209 -4.03 -3.69 -2.54
CA CYS A 209 -4.28 -3.87 -3.96
C CYS A 209 -3.10 -4.60 -4.66
N ALA A 210 -3.32 -5.03 -5.91
CA ALA A 210 -2.30 -5.75 -6.68
C ALA A 210 -0.99 -4.95 -6.83
N LEU A 211 -1.07 -3.64 -7.02
CA LEU A 211 0.11 -2.77 -7.11
C LEU A 211 0.89 -2.72 -5.80
N GLN A 212 0.19 -2.63 -4.66
CA GLN A 212 0.81 -2.64 -3.33
C GLN A 212 1.45 -3.98 -3.01
N TRP A 213 0.84 -5.10 -3.44
CA TRP A 213 1.46 -6.43 -3.33
C TRP A 213 2.76 -6.52 -4.11
N ARG A 214 2.84 -6.00 -5.34
CA ARG A 214 4.10 -5.94 -6.10
C ARG A 214 5.18 -5.12 -5.39
N MET A 215 4.79 -4.05 -4.70
CA MET A 215 5.71 -3.28 -3.87
C MET A 215 6.21 -4.10 -2.67
N VAL A 216 5.31 -4.80 -1.98
CA VAL A 216 5.64 -5.70 -0.87
C VAL A 216 6.59 -6.81 -1.32
N ASP A 217 6.33 -7.42 -2.48
CA ASP A 217 7.22 -8.45 -3.07
C ASP A 217 8.63 -7.90 -3.28
N LYS A 218 8.75 -6.68 -3.84
CA LYS A 218 10.05 -6.03 -4.04
C LYS A 218 10.75 -5.74 -2.72
N ILE A 219 10.05 -5.21 -1.71
CA ILE A 219 10.62 -4.90 -0.40
C ILE A 219 11.12 -6.17 0.29
N SER A 220 10.39 -7.27 0.13
CA SER A 220 10.63 -8.53 0.85
C SER A 220 11.55 -9.50 0.13
N GLN A 221 12.03 -9.17 -1.06
CA GLN A 221 12.75 -10.10 -1.95
C GLN A 221 13.98 -10.76 -1.28
N ASP A 222 14.71 -10.02 -0.44
CA ASP A 222 15.92 -10.48 0.23
C ASP A 222 15.72 -10.70 1.74
N ALA A 223 14.49 -10.58 2.24
CA ALA A 223 14.17 -10.79 3.65
C ALA A 223 14.28 -12.27 4.03
N LYS A 224 14.74 -12.53 5.26
CA LYS A 224 14.83 -13.89 5.80
C LYS A 224 13.47 -14.41 6.29
N LYS A 225 12.62 -13.49 6.78
CA LYS A 225 11.29 -13.78 7.34
C LYS A 225 10.30 -12.72 6.91
N VAL A 226 9.09 -13.15 6.62
CA VAL A 226 7.94 -12.26 6.36
C VAL A 226 6.77 -12.70 7.24
N TYR A 227 6.22 -11.76 7.98
CA TYR A 227 4.99 -11.94 8.75
C TYR A 227 3.88 -11.15 8.09
N VAL A 228 2.82 -11.84 7.72
CA VAL A 228 1.65 -11.22 7.06
C VAL A 228 0.44 -11.41 7.96
N CYS A 229 -0.23 -10.33 8.28
CA CYS A 229 -1.39 -10.33 9.15
C CYS A 229 -2.61 -9.81 8.41
N GLY A 230 -3.74 -10.50 8.54
CA GLY A 230 -4.97 -10.07 7.87
C GLY A 230 -6.19 -10.91 8.23
N ASP A 231 -7.30 -10.55 7.61
CA ASP A 231 -8.60 -11.19 7.77
C ASP A 231 -9.19 -11.42 6.37
N ASP A 232 -9.26 -12.68 5.96
CA ASP A 232 -9.75 -13.05 4.64
C ASP A 232 -11.26 -12.84 4.46
N ASP A 233 -12.03 -12.79 5.57
CA ASP A 233 -13.47 -12.53 5.57
C ASP A 233 -13.81 -11.02 5.55
N GLN A 234 -12.85 -10.12 5.75
CA GLN A 234 -13.07 -8.68 5.91
C GLN A 234 -12.50 -7.78 4.81
N ALA A 235 -12.34 -8.26 3.62
CA ALA A 235 -11.95 -7.40 2.50
C ALA A 235 -13.06 -6.39 2.15
N ILE A 236 -13.13 -5.31 2.91
CA ILE A 236 -14.12 -4.24 2.68
C ILE A 236 -13.69 -3.23 1.59
N TYR A 237 -12.41 -3.21 1.23
CA TYR A 237 -11.84 -2.29 0.22
C TYR A 237 -11.74 -2.89 -1.18
N THR A 238 -12.55 -3.90 -1.52
CA THR A 238 -12.59 -4.47 -2.88
C THR A 238 -12.95 -3.43 -3.94
N TRP A 239 -13.79 -2.45 -3.59
CA TRP A 239 -14.12 -1.31 -4.44
C TRP A 239 -12.93 -0.39 -4.72
N ALA A 240 -11.93 -0.36 -3.82
CA ALA A 240 -10.68 0.37 -3.98
C ALA A 240 -9.56 -0.50 -4.59
N GLY A 241 -9.89 -1.68 -5.11
CA GLY A 241 -8.95 -2.56 -5.80
C GLY A 241 -8.20 -3.56 -4.92
N ALA A 242 -8.60 -3.75 -3.65
CA ALA A 242 -7.99 -4.77 -2.79
C ALA A 242 -8.04 -6.16 -3.45
N ASP A 243 -6.91 -6.87 -3.43
CA ASP A 243 -6.77 -8.22 -3.99
C ASP A 243 -6.58 -9.27 -2.90
N VAL A 244 -7.69 -9.64 -2.28
CA VAL A 244 -7.73 -10.70 -1.25
C VAL A 244 -7.25 -12.04 -1.79
N ARG A 245 -7.45 -12.31 -3.07
CA ARG A 245 -7.01 -13.58 -3.67
C ARG A 245 -5.49 -13.74 -3.64
N HIS A 246 -4.75 -12.62 -3.71
CA HIS A 246 -3.30 -12.66 -3.54
C HIS A 246 -2.94 -13.08 -2.11
N PHE A 247 -3.58 -12.47 -1.11
CA PHE A 247 -3.39 -12.79 0.30
C PHE A 247 -3.69 -14.27 0.63
N ILE A 248 -4.84 -14.79 0.18
CA ILE A 248 -5.25 -16.19 0.42
C ILE A 248 -4.29 -17.19 -0.23
N LYS A 249 -3.66 -16.84 -1.35
CA LYS A 249 -2.75 -17.72 -2.08
C LYS A 249 -1.29 -17.64 -1.62
N LEU A 250 -0.97 -16.78 -0.65
CA LEU A 250 0.39 -16.69 -0.14
C LEU A 250 0.86 -18.04 0.40
N PRO A 251 2.04 -18.50 -0.03
CA PRO A 251 2.64 -19.69 0.54
C PRO A 251 3.22 -19.37 1.92
N GLY A 252 2.94 -20.16 2.93
CA GLY A 252 3.50 -19.93 4.27
C GLY A 252 2.87 -20.81 5.35
N GLU A 253 3.42 -20.68 6.55
CA GLU A 253 2.86 -21.29 7.76
C GLU A 253 1.69 -20.43 8.27
N ILE A 254 0.52 -21.03 8.41
CA ILE A 254 -0.70 -20.33 8.84
C ILE A 254 -0.90 -20.49 10.35
N GLU A 255 -1.02 -19.36 11.04
CA GLU A 255 -1.41 -19.26 12.46
C GLU A 255 -2.81 -18.62 12.53
N ILE A 256 -3.80 -19.35 13.06
CA ILE A 256 -5.19 -18.89 13.18
C ILE A 256 -5.48 -18.44 14.60
N LEU A 257 -5.86 -17.16 14.78
CA LEU A 257 -6.30 -16.61 16.05
C LEU A 257 -7.82 -16.84 16.22
N LYS A 258 -8.19 -17.75 17.11
CA LYS A 258 -9.60 -18.20 17.28
C LYS A 258 -10.38 -17.38 18.29
N GLN A 259 -9.72 -16.72 19.24
CA GLN A 259 -10.39 -16.04 20.35
C GLN A 259 -10.56 -14.53 20.03
N SER A 260 -11.81 -14.10 19.89
CA SER A 260 -12.12 -12.65 19.82
C SER A 260 -12.17 -12.05 21.23
N TYR A 261 -11.56 -10.86 21.37
CA TYR A 261 -11.58 -10.05 22.58
C TYR A 261 -12.52 -8.83 22.45
N ARG A 262 -13.23 -8.73 21.32
CA ARG A 262 -14.30 -7.75 21.14
C ARG A 262 -15.62 -8.38 21.56
N CYS A 263 -16.26 -7.76 22.57
CA CYS A 263 -17.65 -8.05 22.97
C CYS A 263 -18.62 -7.42 21.98
#